data_2e1e692124e82752cf02637304c478b3
#
_entry.id   2e1e692124e82752cf02637304c478b3
#
_cell.length_a   1.000
_cell.length_b   1.000
_cell.length_c   1.000
_cell.angle_alpha   90.00
_cell.angle_beta   90.00
_cell.angle_gamma   90.00
#
_symmetry.space_group_name_H-M   'P 1'
#
loop_
_entity.id
_entity.type
_entity.pdbx_description
1 polymer ?
#
loop_
_entity_poly.entity_id
_entity_poly.type
_entity_poly.pdbx_seq_one_letter_code
_entity_poly.pdbx_strand_id
1 'polypeptide(L)'
;MNTAPAEMHSTMAPPRLEIRNIRRFFEGRAVVDDVSLQIQAGQVTCLLGPSGCGKSTTLRMIAGVEMQDSGEIYVDGKLICDTVFRVPPERRKIGLMFQDFALFPHLSVADNVGFGLKGSKDEKRARVEELLNRVSLKRFIDGYPHQLSGGEQQRVALARAIAPKPRIMLMDEPFSGLDNRLRDGIRDETLSLLKEEDAAVLLVTHEPEEAMRMADEIALMRGGKIVQQGAPYNVYTHPVDKAAVAFFSDVNVLKAEVNGALARTAFGEFLAPGVADGTAVEIVFRPQHLRIDFDRGGQGPLPTPSDGVAARAVVERARFLGSESLVEFRMDFDGSVLKATVPNVFLPEKGRVMWLTVRRNRCFVFPA
;
A
#
# COMPACT_ATOMS: atom_id res chain seq x y z
N MET A 1 -40.80 -17.62 -33.48
CA MET A 1 -40.26 -16.24 -33.31
C MET A 1 -39.51 -16.25 -32.01
N ASN A 2 -38.20 -16.36 -32.08
CA ASN A 2 -37.30 -16.50 -30.96
C ASN A 2 -36.66 -15.11 -30.75
N THR A 3 -37.10 -14.37 -29.75
CA THR A 3 -36.47 -13.08 -29.37
C THR A 3 -35.33 -13.40 -28.40
N ALA A 4 -34.10 -13.23 -28.88
CA ALA A 4 -32.91 -13.26 -28.04
C ALA A 4 -32.98 -12.15 -26.97
N PRO A 5 -32.55 -12.36 -25.74
CA PRO A 5 -32.47 -11.31 -24.73
C PRO A 5 -31.36 -10.32 -25.11
N ALA A 6 -31.71 -9.04 -25.17
CA ALA A 6 -30.75 -7.95 -25.34
C ALA A 6 -29.76 -7.98 -24.16
N GLU A 7 -28.49 -8.14 -24.46
CA GLU A 7 -27.39 -7.92 -23.52
C GLU A 7 -27.43 -6.45 -23.07
N MET A 8 -27.89 -6.22 -21.83
CA MET A 8 -27.72 -4.93 -21.17
C MET A 8 -26.24 -4.71 -20.91
N HIS A 9 -25.54 -4.09 -21.85
CA HIS A 9 -24.25 -3.48 -21.59
C HIS A 9 -24.51 -2.33 -20.61
N SER A 10 -24.23 -2.58 -19.33
CA SER A 10 -24.08 -1.54 -18.33
C SER A 10 -22.96 -0.61 -18.81
N THR A 11 -23.33 0.53 -19.39
CA THR A 11 -22.40 1.58 -19.78
C THR A 11 -21.91 2.26 -18.50
N MET A 12 -20.95 1.63 -17.81
CA MET A 12 -20.19 2.32 -16.76
C MET A 12 -19.51 3.54 -17.38
N ALA A 13 -19.56 4.69 -16.69
CA ALA A 13 -18.84 5.88 -17.10
C ALA A 13 -17.34 5.53 -17.29
N PRO A 14 -16.66 6.14 -18.27
CA PRO A 14 -15.24 5.87 -18.49
C PRO A 14 -14.44 6.25 -17.23
N PRO A 15 -13.35 5.52 -16.94
CA PRO A 15 -12.47 5.85 -15.82
C PRO A 15 -12.00 7.30 -15.90
N ARG A 16 -11.86 7.94 -14.74
CA ARG A 16 -11.31 9.29 -14.66
C ARG A 16 -9.86 9.35 -15.12
N LEU A 17 -9.08 8.35 -14.72
CA LEU A 17 -7.71 8.10 -15.19
C LEU A 17 -7.61 6.66 -15.68
N GLU A 18 -7.08 6.49 -16.89
CA GLU A 18 -6.76 5.18 -17.43
C GLU A 18 -5.36 5.19 -18.03
N ILE A 19 -4.59 4.18 -17.67
CA ILE A 19 -3.22 3.95 -18.13
C ILE A 19 -3.21 2.59 -18.80
N ARG A 20 -2.66 2.52 -20.01
CA ARG A 20 -2.57 1.30 -20.81
C ARG A 20 -1.14 1.02 -21.21
N ASN A 21 -0.58 -0.07 -20.71
CA ASN A 21 0.70 -0.68 -21.10
C ASN A 21 1.86 0.33 -21.16
N ILE A 22 1.92 1.28 -20.21
CA ILE A 22 3.00 2.27 -20.19
C ILE A 22 4.32 1.61 -19.84
N ARG A 23 5.39 2.05 -20.53
CA ARG A 23 6.76 1.59 -20.31
C ARG A 23 7.72 2.77 -20.23
N ARG A 24 8.76 2.58 -19.42
CA ARG A 24 9.87 3.52 -19.32
C ARG A 24 11.17 2.80 -19.06
N PHE A 25 12.18 3.11 -19.89
CA PHE A 25 13.53 2.59 -19.77
C PHE A 25 14.50 3.71 -19.43
N PHE A 26 15.46 3.43 -18.58
CA PHE A 26 16.62 4.27 -18.34
C PHE A 26 17.88 3.43 -18.56
N GLU A 27 18.77 3.89 -19.41
CA GLU A 27 20.04 3.19 -19.74
C GLU A 27 19.83 1.70 -20.07
N GLY A 28 18.77 1.39 -20.83
CA GLY A 28 18.44 0.03 -21.23
C GLY A 28 17.73 -0.83 -20.16
N ARG A 29 17.56 -0.32 -18.93
CA ARG A 29 16.84 -1.01 -17.87
C ARG A 29 15.37 -0.57 -17.82
N ALA A 30 14.46 -1.50 -17.85
CA ALA A 30 13.04 -1.22 -17.64
C ALA A 30 12.79 -0.80 -16.18
N VAL A 31 12.36 0.46 -15.98
CA VAL A 31 11.97 0.99 -14.67
C VAL A 31 10.45 0.89 -14.50
N VAL A 32 9.71 1.08 -15.59
CA VAL A 32 8.27 0.81 -15.68
C VAL A 32 8.09 -0.12 -16.88
N ASP A 33 7.46 -1.26 -16.68
CA ASP A 33 7.32 -2.31 -17.70
C ASP A 33 5.89 -2.84 -17.73
N ASP A 34 5.12 -2.38 -18.71
CA ASP A 34 3.78 -2.85 -19.01
C ASP A 34 2.75 -2.54 -17.88
N VAL A 35 2.80 -1.33 -17.33
CA VAL A 35 1.89 -0.90 -16.27
C VAL A 35 0.57 -0.44 -16.88
N SER A 36 -0.53 -1.05 -16.42
CA SER A 36 -1.91 -0.68 -16.75
C SER A 36 -2.71 -0.49 -15.46
N LEU A 37 -3.53 0.58 -15.39
CA LEU A 37 -4.30 0.93 -14.21
C LEU A 37 -5.51 1.78 -14.61
N GLN A 38 -6.62 1.63 -13.90
CA GLN A 38 -7.82 2.45 -14.05
C GLN A 38 -8.24 2.99 -12.68
N ILE A 39 -8.62 4.27 -12.62
CA ILE A 39 -9.10 4.92 -11.39
C ILE A 39 -10.41 5.64 -11.72
N GLN A 40 -11.45 5.32 -10.96
CA GLN A 40 -12.75 5.95 -11.09
C GLN A 40 -12.78 7.32 -10.39
N ALA A 41 -13.78 8.13 -10.70
CA ALA A 41 -14.06 9.36 -9.97
C ALA A 41 -14.29 9.04 -8.48
N GLY A 42 -13.73 9.85 -7.57
CA GLY A 42 -13.85 9.67 -6.13
C GLY A 42 -13.08 8.45 -5.56
N GLN A 43 -12.42 7.66 -6.40
CA GLN A 43 -11.65 6.48 -5.97
C GLN A 43 -10.22 6.86 -5.58
N VAL A 44 -9.75 6.26 -4.50
CA VAL A 44 -8.35 6.31 -4.05
C VAL A 44 -7.65 5.00 -4.39
N THR A 45 -6.72 5.05 -5.34
CA THR A 45 -5.86 3.91 -5.67
C THR A 45 -4.46 4.17 -5.13
N CYS A 46 -3.92 3.20 -4.40
CA CYS A 46 -2.56 3.25 -3.88
C CYS A 46 -1.62 2.40 -4.74
N LEU A 47 -0.59 3.02 -5.30
CA LEU A 47 0.53 2.32 -5.93
C LEU A 47 1.57 2.03 -4.87
N LEU A 48 1.61 0.79 -4.40
CA LEU A 48 2.39 0.32 -3.26
C LEU A 48 3.56 -0.54 -3.73
N GLY A 49 4.71 -0.49 -3.07
CA GLY A 49 5.84 -1.37 -3.40
C GLY A 49 7.17 -0.86 -2.85
N PRO A 50 8.24 -1.66 -2.94
CA PRO A 50 9.55 -1.30 -2.42
C PRO A 50 10.14 -0.09 -3.12
N SER A 51 11.11 0.57 -2.48
CA SER A 51 11.83 1.69 -3.09
C SER A 51 12.51 1.27 -4.38
N GLY A 52 12.46 2.15 -5.40
CA GLY A 52 13.09 1.91 -6.71
C GLY A 52 12.31 0.98 -7.65
N CYS A 53 11.08 0.56 -7.33
CA CYS A 53 10.28 -0.31 -8.22
C CYS A 53 9.52 0.42 -9.35
N GLY A 54 9.66 1.77 -9.47
CA GLY A 54 9.09 2.55 -10.59
C GLY A 54 7.84 3.39 -10.24
N LYS A 55 7.38 3.43 -9.00
CA LYS A 55 6.15 4.14 -8.57
C LYS A 55 6.17 5.64 -8.91
N SER A 56 7.18 6.37 -8.42
CA SER A 56 7.32 7.82 -8.67
C SER A 56 7.52 8.12 -10.16
N THR A 57 8.21 7.24 -10.90
CA THR A 57 8.34 7.35 -12.35
C THR A 57 7.00 7.22 -13.04
N THR A 58 6.18 6.23 -12.65
CA THR A 58 4.80 6.06 -13.15
C THR A 58 3.97 7.31 -12.90
N LEU A 59 4.01 7.84 -11.67
CA LEU A 59 3.29 9.05 -11.31
C LEU A 59 3.74 10.26 -12.13
N ARG A 60 5.07 10.45 -12.34
CA ARG A 60 5.62 11.54 -13.15
C ARG A 60 5.23 11.45 -14.63
N MET A 61 5.14 10.25 -15.20
CA MET A 61 4.64 10.04 -16.56
C MET A 61 3.18 10.47 -16.70
N ILE A 62 2.32 10.12 -15.73
CA ILE A 62 0.91 10.54 -15.71
C ILE A 62 0.81 12.06 -15.62
N ALA A 63 1.62 12.70 -14.79
CA ALA A 63 1.68 14.15 -14.66
C ALA A 63 2.22 14.84 -15.93
N GLY A 64 2.96 14.11 -16.78
CA GLY A 64 3.62 14.65 -17.99
C GLY A 64 4.95 15.32 -17.73
N VAL A 65 5.52 15.14 -16.53
CA VAL A 65 6.86 15.63 -16.16
C VAL A 65 7.95 14.68 -16.65
N GLU A 66 7.63 13.39 -16.76
CA GLU A 66 8.46 12.36 -17.36
C GLU A 66 7.82 11.82 -18.63
N MET A 67 8.63 11.36 -19.58
CA MET A 67 8.14 10.81 -20.85
C MET A 67 8.07 9.29 -20.77
N GLN A 68 6.95 8.69 -21.22
CA GLN A 68 6.88 7.26 -21.48
C GLN A 68 7.55 6.91 -22.82
N ASP A 69 8.09 5.69 -22.90
CA ASP A 69 8.65 5.16 -24.16
C ASP A 69 7.57 4.45 -24.99
N SER A 70 6.52 3.92 -24.32
CA SER A 70 5.33 3.35 -24.98
C SER A 70 4.12 3.34 -24.06
N GLY A 71 2.95 3.00 -24.64
CA GLY A 71 1.68 2.95 -23.94
C GLY A 71 0.88 4.25 -24.06
N GLU A 72 -0.28 4.29 -23.44
CA GLU A 72 -1.27 5.34 -23.58
C GLU A 72 -1.81 5.79 -22.23
N ILE A 73 -2.14 7.08 -22.11
CA ILE A 73 -2.76 7.66 -20.90
C ILE A 73 -4.01 8.43 -21.33
N TYR A 74 -5.11 8.13 -20.66
CA TYR A 74 -6.42 8.75 -20.90
C TYR A 74 -6.93 9.44 -19.63
N VAL A 75 -7.62 10.56 -19.82
CA VAL A 75 -8.37 11.28 -18.77
C VAL A 75 -9.81 11.46 -19.26
N ASP A 76 -10.79 10.99 -18.48
CA ASP A 76 -12.21 10.98 -18.83
C ASP A 76 -12.45 10.40 -20.25
N GLY A 77 -11.79 9.30 -20.57
CA GLY A 77 -11.86 8.62 -21.88
C GLY A 77 -11.16 9.35 -23.03
N LYS A 78 -10.50 10.49 -22.79
CA LYS A 78 -9.75 11.25 -23.81
C LYS A 78 -8.27 10.95 -23.72
N LEU A 79 -7.66 10.57 -24.85
CA LEU A 79 -6.21 10.38 -24.93
C LEU A 79 -5.50 11.71 -24.62
N ILE A 80 -4.58 11.65 -23.63
CA ILE A 80 -3.73 12.79 -23.24
C ILE A 80 -2.25 12.55 -23.53
N CYS A 81 -1.84 11.29 -23.69
CA CYS A 81 -0.46 10.96 -24.03
C CYS A 81 -0.37 9.58 -24.68
N ASP A 82 0.41 9.50 -25.74
CA ASP A 82 0.93 8.27 -26.36
C ASP A 82 2.38 8.52 -26.83
N THR A 83 2.87 7.73 -27.78
CA THR A 83 4.24 7.85 -28.33
C THR A 83 4.40 9.06 -29.28
N VAL A 84 3.31 9.61 -29.81
CA VAL A 84 3.29 10.69 -30.82
C VAL A 84 2.67 11.96 -30.24
N PHE A 85 1.54 11.82 -29.54
CA PHE A 85 0.73 12.93 -29.04
C PHE A 85 0.92 13.11 -27.54
N ARG A 86 1.07 14.37 -27.09
CA ARG A 86 1.23 14.71 -25.66
C ARG A 86 0.56 16.03 -25.31
N VAL A 87 -0.32 15.96 -24.33
CA VAL A 87 -0.83 17.15 -23.65
C VAL A 87 0.24 17.62 -22.66
N PRO A 88 0.69 18.87 -22.69
CA PRO A 88 1.68 19.37 -21.75
C PRO A 88 1.11 19.40 -20.31
N PRO A 89 1.97 19.28 -19.26
CA PRO A 89 1.56 19.13 -17.86
C PRO A 89 0.52 20.14 -17.39
N GLU A 90 0.73 21.42 -17.69
CA GLU A 90 -0.14 22.53 -17.27
C GLU A 90 -1.54 22.49 -17.88
N ARG A 91 -1.76 21.69 -18.94
CA ARG A 91 -3.06 21.50 -19.61
C ARG A 91 -3.75 20.19 -19.22
N ARG A 92 -3.07 19.29 -18.50
CA ARG A 92 -3.64 17.99 -18.07
C ARG A 92 -4.73 18.14 -17.00
N LYS A 93 -4.77 19.25 -16.26
CA LYS A 93 -5.68 19.49 -15.12
C LYS A 93 -5.52 18.46 -14.01
N ILE A 94 -4.31 18.02 -13.79
CA ILE A 94 -3.90 17.06 -12.78
C ILE A 94 -3.21 17.83 -11.65
N GLY A 95 -3.64 17.62 -10.42
CA GLY A 95 -2.92 18.07 -9.22
C GLY A 95 -1.76 17.13 -8.94
N LEU A 96 -0.61 17.69 -8.62
CA LEU A 96 0.60 16.92 -8.31
C LEU A 96 1.23 17.41 -7.04
N MET A 97 1.50 16.47 -6.12
CA MET A 97 2.32 16.70 -4.94
C MET A 97 3.61 15.88 -5.07
N PHE A 98 4.74 16.57 -5.08
CA PHE A 98 6.07 15.96 -5.12
C PHE A 98 6.55 15.56 -3.72
N GLN A 99 7.44 14.59 -3.66
CA GLN A 99 8.07 14.12 -2.43
C GLN A 99 8.89 15.20 -1.71
N ASP A 100 9.55 16.09 -2.46
CA ASP A 100 10.36 17.21 -1.96
C ASP A 100 9.55 18.49 -1.69
N PHE A 101 8.21 18.37 -1.66
CA PHE A 101 7.23 19.45 -1.45
C PHE A 101 7.26 20.55 -2.53
N ALA A 102 8.39 20.82 -3.15
CA ALA A 102 8.61 21.81 -4.21
C ALA A 102 7.92 23.16 -3.94
N LEU A 103 7.94 23.65 -2.68
CA LEU A 103 7.39 24.96 -2.34
C LEU A 103 8.26 26.09 -2.94
N PHE A 104 7.61 27.16 -3.38
CA PHE A 104 8.29 28.35 -3.84
C PHE A 104 8.87 29.12 -2.63
N PRO A 105 10.22 29.17 -2.46
CA PRO A 105 10.82 29.70 -1.23
C PRO A 105 10.66 31.22 -1.10
N HIS A 106 10.41 31.92 -2.20
CA HIS A 106 10.23 33.38 -2.28
C HIS A 106 8.77 33.81 -2.13
N LEU A 107 7.82 32.89 -2.08
CA LEU A 107 6.41 33.17 -1.91
C LEU A 107 5.97 32.86 -0.46
N SER A 108 5.01 33.66 0.04
CA SER A 108 4.37 33.36 1.31
C SER A 108 3.61 32.03 1.28
N VAL A 109 3.20 31.53 2.46
CA VAL A 109 2.33 30.33 2.56
C VAL A 109 1.03 30.56 1.80
N ALA A 110 0.41 31.73 1.96
CA ALA A 110 -0.80 32.09 1.21
C ALA A 110 -0.57 32.09 -0.28
N ASP A 111 0.53 32.69 -0.76
CA ASP A 111 0.85 32.77 -2.18
C ASP A 111 1.21 31.41 -2.77
N ASN A 112 1.89 30.55 -2.01
CA ASN A 112 2.12 29.16 -2.38
C ASN A 112 0.80 28.42 -2.62
N VAL A 113 -0.12 28.44 -1.66
CA VAL A 113 -1.42 27.76 -1.77
C VAL A 113 -2.27 28.39 -2.87
N GLY A 114 -2.24 29.71 -3.00
CA GLY A 114 -2.99 30.46 -4.00
C GLY A 114 -2.43 30.42 -5.42
N PHE A 115 -1.22 29.86 -5.64
CA PHE A 115 -0.49 29.97 -6.90
C PHE A 115 -1.26 29.47 -8.13
N GLY A 116 -1.96 28.34 -8.02
CA GLY A 116 -2.75 27.76 -9.11
C GLY A 116 -4.18 28.27 -9.22
N LEU A 117 -4.62 29.11 -8.29
CA LEU A 117 -6.01 29.58 -8.24
C LEU A 117 -6.32 30.62 -9.31
N LYS A 118 -7.51 30.49 -9.91
CA LYS A 118 -8.11 31.47 -10.82
C LYS A 118 -9.27 32.16 -10.10
N GLY A 119 -9.67 33.36 -10.53
CA GLY A 119 -10.77 34.12 -9.94
C GLY A 119 -10.33 35.44 -9.32
N SER A 120 -11.23 36.11 -8.63
CA SER A 120 -11.00 37.37 -7.91
C SER A 120 -10.04 37.17 -6.74
N LYS A 121 -9.47 38.30 -6.25
CA LYS A 121 -8.57 38.29 -5.09
C LYS A 121 -9.26 37.74 -3.84
N ASP A 122 -10.52 38.11 -3.65
CA ASP A 122 -11.30 37.69 -2.46
C ASP A 122 -11.65 36.22 -2.50
N GLU A 123 -12.06 35.68 -3.66
CA GLU A 123 -12.31 34.23 -3.83
C GLU A 123 -11.06 33.41 -3.59
N LYS A 124 -9.91 33.83 -4.13
CA LYS A 124 -8.62 33.16 -3.89
C LYS A 124 -8.27 33.18 -2.41
N ARG A 125 -8.40 34.32 -1.75
CA ARG A 125 -8.09 34.46 -0.33
C ARG A 125 -8.99 33.58 0.53
N ALA A 126 -10.30 33.57 0.26
CA ALA A 126 -11.25 32.70 0.97
C ALA A 126 -10.87 31.22 0.86
N ARG A 127 -10.54 30.74 -0.38
CA ARG A 127 -10.10 29.36 -0.58
C ARG A 127 -8.79 29.03 0.11
N VAL A 128 -7.82 29.95 0.10
CA VAL A 128 -6.54 29.78 0.80
C VAL A 128 -6.76 29.67 2.31
N GLU A 129 -7.57 30.56 2.90
CA GLU A 129 -7.86 30.55 4.33
C GLU A 129 -8.62 29.28 4.75
N GLU A 130 -9.59 28.85 3.95
CA GLU A 130 -10.31 27.58 4.14
C GLU A 130 -9.32 26.40 4.22
N LEU A 131 -8.48 26.24 3.21
CA LEU A 131 -7.54 25.11 3.14
C LEU A 131 -6.49 25.16 4.24
N LEU A 132 -5.91 26.34 4.51
CA LEU A 132 -4.94 26.49 5.59
C LEU A 132 -5.56 26.21 6.97
N ASN A 133 -6.84 26.51 7.15
CA ASN A 133 -7.55 26.15 8.37
C ASN A 133 -7.71 24.62 8.49
N ARG A 134 -8.10 23.94 7.42
CA ARG A 134 -8.28 22.47 7.37
C ARG A 134 -6.97 21.73 7.64
N VAL A 135 -5.84 22.22 7.14
CA VAL A 135 -4.52 21.62 7.42
C VAL A 135 -3.85 22.19 8.69
N SER A 136 -4.59 22.96 9.53
CA SER A 136 -4.13 23.54 10.80
C SER A 136 -2.92 24.47 10.67
N LEU A 137 -2.85 25.25 9.58
CA LEU A 137 -1.76 26.16 9.27
C LEU A 137 -2.19 27.63 9.12
N LYS A 138 -3.43 28.01 9.48
CA LYS A 138 -3.93 29.37 9.33
C LYS A 138 -3.04 30.43 9.99
N ARG A 139 -2.40 30.10 11.12
CA ARG A 139 -1.49 30.97 11.85
C ARG A 139 -0.22 31.38 11.07
N PHE A 140 0.14 30.60 10.04
CA PHE A 140 1.32 30.82 9.22
C PHE A 140 1.01 31.44 7.84
N ILE A 141 -0.20 31.97 7.64
CA ILE A 141 -0.68 32.42 6.34
C ILE A 141 0.26 33.43 5.65
N ASP A 142 0.85 34.34 6.41
CA ASP A 142 1.78 35.37 5.93
C ASP A 142 3.26 34.94 6.07
N GLY A 143 3.52 33.74 6.62
CA GLY A 143 4.87 33.18 6.78
C GLY A 143 5.46 32.63 5.48
N TYR A 144 6.73 32.25 5.54
CA TYR A 144 7.48 31.71 4.39
C TYR A 144 7.89 30.27 4.66
N PRO A 145 8.14 29.45 3.59
CA PRO A 145 8.49 28.04 3.73
C PRO A 145 9.66 27.76 4.70
N HIS A 146 10.70 28.58 4.69
CA HIS A 146 11.87 28.41 5.57
C HIS A 146 11.57 28.59 7.07
N GLN A 147 10.41 29.13 7.42
CA GLN A 147 9.94 29.32 8.81
C GLN A 147 9.14 28.11 9.31
N LEU A 148 8.88 27.14 8.46
CA LEU A 148 8.04 25.97 8.72
C LEU A 148 8.90 24.74 8.93
N SER A 149 8.46 23.85 9.83
CA SER A 149 8.98 22.49 9.91
C SER A 149 8.67 21.69 8.62
N GLY A 150 9.39 20.59 8.38
CA GLY A 150 9.16 19.75 7.21
C GLY A 150 7.71 19.27 7.09
N GLY A 151 7.08 18.85 8.19
CA GLY A 151 5.67 18.45 8.21
C GLY A 151 4.70 19.61 7.93
N GLU A 152 5.02 20.85 8.35
CA GLU A 152 4.23 22.04 7.99
C GLU A 152 4.38 22.40 6.52
N GLN A 153 5.59 22.31 5.98
CA GLN A 153 5.84 22.51 4.53
C GLN A 153 5.06 21.49 3.69
N GLN A 154 5.03 20.23 4.12
CA GLN A 154 4.28 19.17 3.48
C GLN A 154 2.78 19.49 3.41
N ARG A 155 2.20 19.98 4.52
CA ARG A 155 0.79 20.40 4.56
C ARG A 155 0.51 21.61 3.67
N VAL A 156 1.43 22.56 3.55
CA VAL A 156 1.30 23.67 2.58
C VAL A 156 1.31 23.15 1.15
N ALA A 157 2.21 22.22 0.81
CA ALA A 157 2.28 21.60 -0.52
C ALA A 157 0.99 20.84 -0.86
N LEU A 158 0.44 20.12 0.11
CA LEU A 158 -0.84 19.44 -0.03
C LEU A 158 -1.97 20.45 -0.29
N ALA A 159 -2.09 21.50 0.53
CA ALA A 159 -3.09 22.54 0.34
C ALA A 159 -2.96 23.21 -1.04
N ARG A 160 -1.73 23.51 -1.49
CA ARG A 160 -1.46 24.05 -2.83
C ARG A 160 -1.94 23.13 -3.94
N ALA A 161 -1.68 21.83 -3.82
CA ALA A 161 -2.07 20.85 -4.85
C ALA A 161 -3.59 20.66 -4.95
N ILE A 162 -4.31 20.75 -3.82
CA ILE A 162 -5.77 20.62 -3.76
C ILE A 162 -6.49 21.93 -4.09
N ALA A 163 -5.86 23.10 -3.90
CA ALA A 163 -6.49 24.40 -4.05
C ALA A 163 -7.25 24.59 -5.38
N PRO A 164 -6.69 24.20 -6.55
CA PRO A 164 -7.36 24.35 -7.85
C PRO A 164 -8.52 23.37 -8.08
N LYS A 165 -8.90 22.52 -7.11
CA LYS A 165 -9.91 21.46 -7.23
C LYS A 165 -9.62 20.52 -8.42
N PRO A 166 -8.49 19.83 -8.39
CA PRO A 166 -8.11 18.96 -9.50
C PRO A 166 -9.04 17.74 -9.59
N ARG A 167 -9.39 17.33 -10.82
CA ARG A 167 -10.18 16.10 -11.04
C ARG A 167 -9.38 14.82 -10.81
N ILE A 168 -8.06 14.90 -10.94
CA ILE A 168 -7.11 13.82 -10.65
C ILE A 168 -6.04 14.40 -9.72
N MET A 169 -5.76 13.71 -8.63
CA MET A 169 -4.71 14.07 -7.68
C MET A 169 -3.65 12.98 -7.64
N LEU A 170 -2.42 13.34 -7.92
CA LEU A 170 -1.25 12.48 -7.84
C LEU A 170 -0.42 12.88 -6.64
N MET A 171 -0.10 11.95 -5.74
CA MET A 171 0.63 12.23 -4.51
C MET A 171 1.80 11.24 -4.37
N ASP A 172 3.02 11.76 -4.31
CA ASP A 172 4.25 10.99 -4.13
C ASP A 172 4.69 11.08 -2.66
N GLU A 173 4.47 10.02 -1.88
CA GLU A 173 4.78 9.90 -0.45
C GLU A 173 4.26 11.08 0.41
N PRO A 174 2.97 11.45 0.31
CA PRO A 174 2.44 12.70 0.83
C PRO A 174 2.42 12.81 2.36
N PHE A 175 2.71 11.74 3.10
CA PHE A 175 2.63 11.74 4.56
C PHE A 175 3.90 11.23 5.24
N SER A 176 4.99 10.98 4.48
CA SER A 176 6.25 10.41 5.00
C SER A 176 6.97 11.31 6.02
N GLY A 177 6.83 12.63 5.89
CA GLY A 177 7.46 13.63 6.79
C GLY A 177 6.63 14.03 8.00
N LEU A 178 5.46 13.43 8.22
CA LEU A 178 4.56 13.81 9.31
C LEU A 178 4.86 13.06 10.61
N ASP A 179 4.73 13.77 11.74
CA ASP A 179 4.69 13.15 13.07
C ASP A 179 3.51 12.17 13.18
N ASN A 180 3.73 11.03 13.82
CA ASN A 180 2.74 9.96 13.92
C ASN A 180 1.41 10.40 14.54
N ARG A 181 1.43 11.37 15.49
CA ARG A 181 0.22 11.86 16.16
C ARG A 181 -0.66 12.73 15.27
N LEU A 182 -0.03 13.48 14.35
CA LEU A 182 -0.74 14.36 13.42
C LEU A 182 -1.08 13.66 12.11
N ARG A 183 -0.34 12.62 11.76
CA ARG A 183 -0.43 11.93 10.49
C ARG A 183 -1.85 11.42 10.19
N ASP A 184 -2.48 10.78 11.16
CA ASP A 184 -3.81 10.19 11.00
C ASP A 184 -4.89 11.25 10.74
N GLY A 185 -4.91 12.32 11.52
CA GLY A 185 -5.89 13.40 11.31
C GLY A 185 -5.73 14.12 9.97
N ILE A 186 -4.48 14.32 9.52
CA ILE A 186 -4.21 14.97 8.24
C ILE A 186 -4.55 14.05 7.06
N ARG A 187 -4.30 12.75 7.19
CA ARG A 187 -4.72 11.74 6.19
C ARG A 187 -6.24 11.75 6.01
N ASP A 188 -6.99 11.65 7.12
CA ASP A 188 -8.45 11.58 7.10
C ASP A 188 -9.05 12.88 6.53
N GLU A 189 -8.52 14.05 6.92
CA GLU A 189 -8.95 15.34 6.39
C GLU A 189 -8.63 15.50 4.90
N THR A 190 -7.45 15.04 4.47
CA THR A 190 -7.05 15.05 3.06
C THR A 190 -7.97 14.21 2.21
N LEU A 191 -8.28 12.97 2.67
CA LEU A 191 -9.19 12.07 1.97
C LEU A 191 -10.61 12.66 1.90
N SER A 192 -11.10 13.25 2.99
CA SER A 192 -12.39 13.92 3.01
C SER A 192 -12.48 15.01 1.94
N LEU A 193 -11.46 15.90 1.91
CA LEU A 193 -11.36 16.95 0.90
C LEU A 193 -11.39 16.41 -0.53
N LEU A 194 -10.60 15.39 -0.82
CA LEU A 194 -10.50 14.83 -2.17
C LEU A 194 -11.77 14.11 -2.59
N LYS A 195 -12.46 13.43 -1.66
CA LYS A 195 -13.76 12.79 -1.90
C LYS A 195 -14.87 13.81 -2.10
N GLU A 196 -14.89 14.92 -1.35
CA GLU A 196 -15.83 16.01 -1.53
C GLU A 196 -15.74 16.64 -2.94
N GLU A 197 -14.52 16.70 -3.51
CA GLU A 197 -14.28 17.23 -4.86
C GLU A 197 -14.40 16.16 -5.97
N ASP A 198 -14.83 14.92 -5.63
CA ASP A 198 -14.97 13.79 -6.58
C ASP A 198 -13.67 13.52 -7.38
N ALA A 199 -12.51 13.76 -6.77
CA ALA A 199 -11.22 13.58 -7.40
C ALA A 199 -10.84 12.10 -7.46
N ALA A 200 -10.31 11.65 -8.60
CA ALA A 200 -9.59 10.38 -8.68
C ALA A 200 -8.18 10.57 -8.07
N VAL A 201 -7.79 9.70 -7.17
CA VAL A 201 -6.52 9.83 -6.43
C VAL A 201 -5.60 8.67 -6.75
N LEU A 202 -4.37 8.97 -7.16
CA LEU A 202 -3.26 8.02 -7.19
C LEU A 202 -2.26 8.41 -6.11
N LEU A 203 -2.22 7.60 -5.05
CA LEU A 203 -1.29 7.73 -3.95
C LEU A 203 -0.11 6.78 -4.16
N VAL A 204 1.10 7.28 -4.10
CA VAL A 204 2.33 6.46 -4.11
C VAL A 204 2.89 6.42 -2.70
N THR A 205 3.12 5.22 -2.19
CA THR A 205 3.77 5.01 -0.89
C THR A 205 4.58 3.70 -0.87
N HIS A 206 5.47 3.60 0.08
CA HIS A 206 6.14 2.35 0.43
C HIS A 206 5.68 1.80 1.79
N GLU A 207 4.74 2.49 2.47
CA GLU A 207 4.18 2.10 3.77
C GLU A 207 2.90 1.27 3.59
N PRO A 208 2.90 -0.04 3.93
CA PRO A 208 1.71 -0.89 3.80
C PRO A 208 0.52 -0.41 4.64
N GLU A 209 0.76 0.10 5.85
CA GLU A 209 -0.30 0.59 6.75
C GLU A 209 -1.03 1.79 6.14
N GLU A 210 -0.30 2.69 5.48
CA GLU A 210 -0.87 3.82 4.78
C GLU A 210 -1.80 3.38 3.65
N ALA A 211 -1.33 2.44 2.80
CA ALA A 211 -2.12 1.90 1.71
C ALA A 211 -3.37 1.17 2.22
N MET A 212 -3.25 0.37 3.29
CA MET A 212 -4.38 -0.36 3.88
C MET A 212 -5.45 0.55 4.47
N ARG A 213 -5.04 1.71 5.00
CA ARG A 213 -5.96 2.67 5.63
C ARG A 213 -6.66 3.58 4.62
N MET A 214 -5.95 4.00 3.57
CA MET A 214 -6.40 5.09 2.70
C MET A 214 -7.00 4.62 1.39
N ALA A 215 -6.57 3.47 0.87
CA ALA A 215 -6.93 3.07 -0.48
C ALA A 215 -8.28 2.34 -0.54
N ASP A 216 -9.07 2.66 -1.57
CA ASP A 216 -10.18 1.82 -2.02
C ASP A 216 -9.61 0.62 -2.82
N GLU A 217 -8.45 0.81 -3.49
CA GLU A 217 -7.74 -0.21 -4.24
C GLU A 217 -6.23 -0.08 -4.10
N ILE A 218 -5.53 -1.20 -3.92
CA ILE A 218 -4.06 -1.27 -3.89
C ILE A 218 -3.58 -1.94 -5.18
N ALA A 219 -2.63 -1.29 -5.87
CA ALA A 219 -1.83 -1.86 -6.94
C ALA A 219 -0.40 -2.10 -6.41
N LEU A 220 -0.08 -3.37 -6.14
CA LEU A 220 1.25 -3.75 -5.65
C LEU A 220 2.24 -3.81 -6.80
N MET A 221 3.25 -2.96 -6.77
CA MET A 221 4.26 -2.84 -7.82
C MET A 221 5.59 -3.44 -7.39
N ARG A 222 6.19 -4.25 -8.24
CA ARG A 222 7.50 -4.86 -8.05
C ARG A 222 8.22 -5.04 -9.39
N GLY A 223 9.51 -4.63 -9.44
CA GLY A 223 10.32 -4.77 -10.65
C GLY A 223 9.73 -4.09 -11.90
N GLY A 224 9.11 -2.93 -11.73
CA GLY A 224 8.50 -2.18 -12.82
C GLY A 224 7.09 -2.61 -13.22
N LYS A 225 6.52 -3.67 -12.61
CA LYS A 225 5.22 -4.25 -12.97
C LYS A 225 4.24 -4.22 -11.81
N ILE A 226 2.94 -4.11 -12.10
CA ILE A 226 1.89 -4.39 -11.13
C ILE A 226 1.77 -5.92 -11.03
N VAL A 227 2.12 -6.47 -9.85
CA VAL A 227 2.08 -7.92 -9.59
C VAL A 227 0.77 -8.38 -9.00
N GLN A 228 0.05 -7.47 -8.33
CA GLN A 228 -1.27 -7.74 -7.77
C GLN A 228 -2.07 -6.44 -7.66
N GLN A 229 -3.38 -6.51 -7.88
CA GLN A 229 -4.30 -5.38 -7.73
C GLN A 229 -5.60 -5.84 -7.10
N GLY A 230 -6.19 -5.01 -6.23
CA GLY A 230 -7.47 -5.30 -5.59
C GLY A 230 -7.72 -4.49 -4.34
N ALA A 231 -8.89 -4.69 -3.74
CA ALA A 231 -9.22 -4.08 -2.46
C ALA A 231 -8.17 -4.44 -1.39
N PRO A 232 -7.87 -3.54 -0.43
CA PRO A 232 -6.84 -3.77 0.59
C PRO A 232 -6.97 -5.12 1.30
N TYR A 233 -8.18 -5.47 1.72
CA TYR A 233 -8.45 -6.76 2.36
C TYR A 233 -8.07 -7.95 1.47
N ASN A 234 -8.38 -7.91 0.17
CA ASN A 234 -8.09 -9.00 -0.75
C ASN A 234 -6.59 -9.16 -1.00
N VAL A 235 -5.87 -8.04 -1.21
CA VAL A 235 -4.41 -8.06 -1.39
C VAL A 235 -3.71 -8.62 -0.15
N TYR A 236 -4.21 -8.30 1.04
CA TYR A 236 -3.65 -8.80 2.29
C TYR A 236 -3.98 -10.28 2.54
N THR A 237 -5.21 -10.74 2.27
CA THR A 237 -5.69 -12.09 2.61
C THR A 237 -5.48 -13.13 1.52
N HIS A 238 -5.30 -12.71 0.28
CA HIS A 238 -5.05 -13.57 -0.89
C HIS A 238 -3.82 -13.07 -1.66
N PRO A 239 -2.64 -13.06 -1.04
CA PRO A 239 -1.41 -12.59 -1.69
C PRO A 239 -1.01 -13.50 -2.85
N VAL A 240 -0.51 -12.90 -3.94
CA VAL A 240 -0.12 -13.60 -5.16
C VAL A 240 1.09 -14.52 -4.95
N ASP A 241 1.99 -14.16 -4.05
CA ASP A 241 3.21 -14.90 -3.73
C ASP A 241 3.75 -14.56 -2.33
N LYS A 242 4.80 -15.29 -1.91
CA LYS A 242 5.51 -15.09 -0.64
C LYS A 242 6.01 -13.66 -0.46
N ALA A 243 6.52 -13.04 -1.51
CA ALA A 243 7.04 -11.67 -1.44
C ALA A 243 5.91 -10.65 -1.18
N ALA A 244 4.70 -10.91 -1.70
CA ALA A 244 3.52 -10.12 -1.38
C ALA A 244 3.11 -10.29 0.10
N VAL A 245 3.18 -11.50 0.67
CA VAL A 245 2.95 -11.69 2.12
C VAL A 245 3.96 -10.91 2.95
N ALA A 246 5.25 -11.08 2.62
CA ALA A 246 6.38 -10.48 3.35
C ALA A 246 6.43 -8.96 3.24
N PHE A 247 5.81 -8.39 2.21
CA PHE A 247 5.75 -6.93 2.06
C PHE A 247 4.86 -6.27 3.12
N PHE A 248 3.81 -6.94 3.57
CA PHE A 248 2.85 -6.39 4.55
C PHE A 248 3.21 -6.69 6.00
N SER A 249 4.08 -7.66 6.27
CA SER A 249 4.46 -8.05 7.64
C SER A 249 5.65 -8.99 7.63
N ASP A 250 6.32 -9.14 8.76
CA ASP A 250 7.21 -10.28 8.99
C ASP A 250 6.48 -11.61 8.70
N VAL A 251 7.23 -12.62 8.28
CA VAL A 251 6.69 -13.94 7.97
C VAL A 251 7.50 -15.05 8.61
N ASN A 252 6.81 -16.11 9.00
CA ASN A 252 7.37 -17.42 9.27
C ASN A 252 7.25 -18.30 8.02
N VAL A 253 8.22 -19.17 7.81
CA VAL A 253 8.25 -20.07 6.66
C VAL A 253 8.57 -21.49 7.15
N LEU A 254 7.72 -22.45 6.78
CA LEU A 254 8.00 -23.88 6.95
C LEU A 254 8.21 -24.48 5.55
N LYS A 255 9.20 -25.32 5.42
CA LYS A 255 9.47 -26.06 4.18
C LYS A 255 8.83 -27.44 4.26
N ALA A 256 8.20 -27.86 3.18
CA ALA A 256 7.58 -29.17 3.07
C ALA A 256 7.60 -29.67 1.62
N GLU A 257 7.23 -30.91 1.42
CA GLU A 257 7.02 -31.53 0.10
C GLU A 257 5.56 -31.96 0.00
N VAL A 258 4.97 -31.80 -1.18
CA VAL A 258 3.58 -32.18 -1.45
C VAL A 258 3.47 -33.66 -1.69
N ASN A 259 2.51 -34.30 -1.01
CA ASN A 259 2.15 -35.70 -1.20
C ASN A 259 0.62 -35.81 -1.17
N GLY A 260 0.00 -36.16 -2.30
CA GLY A 260 -1.44 -36.28 -2.41
C GLY A 260 -2.21 -34.95 -2.12
N ALA A 261 -1.76 -33.83 -2.66
CA ALA A 261 -2.31 -32.48 -2.41
C ALA A 261 -2.17 -31.96 -0.96
N LEU A 262 -1.36 -32.61 -0.13
CA LEU A 262 -1.08 -32.21 1.26
C LEU A 262 0.43 -31.99 1.45
N ALA A 263 0.79 -30.94 2.15
CA ALA A 263 2.15 -30.67 2.59
C ALA A 263 2.25 -30.98 4.09
N ARG A 264 3.11 -31.94 4.49
CA ARG A 264 3.26 -32.40 5.87
C ARG A 264 4.37 -31.65 6.60
N THR A 265 4.06 -31.17 7.79
CA THR A 265 5.00 -30.48 8.69
C THR A 265 4.84 -30.95 10.12
N ALA A 266 5.69 -30.47 11.01
CA ALA A 266 5.54 -30.69 12.46
C ALA A 266 4.23 -30.12 13.04
N PHE A 267 3.62 -29.13 12.37
CA PHE A 267 2.32 -28.57 12.76
C PHE A 267 1.12 -29.29 12.11
N GLY A 268 1.36 -30.43 11.46
CA GLY A 268 0.37 -31.24 10.75
C GLY A 268 0.34 -30.97 9.24
N GLU A 269 -0.80 -31.23 8.62
CA GLU A 269 -0.97 -31.21 7.17
C GLU A 269 -1.63 -29.91 6.69
N PHE A 270 -1.11 -29.36 5.59
CA PHE A 270 -1.63 -28.17 4.92
C PHE A 270 -2.04 -28.53 3.50
N LEU A 271 -3.20 -28.00 3.06
CA LEU A 271 -3.68 -28.19 1.69
C LEU A 271 -2.80 -27.39 0.72
N ALA A 272 -2.36 -28.06 -0.35
CA ALA A 272 -1.57 -27.49 -1.45
C ALA A 272 -2.29 -27.74 -2.79
N PRO A 273 -3.48 -27.16 -3.02
CA PRO A 273 -4.28 -27.45 -4.19
C PRO A 273 -3.57 -26.98 -5.47
N GLY A 274 -3.58 -27.82 -6.51
CA GLY A 274 -2.98 -27.51 -7.81
C GLY A 274 -1.46 -27.61 -7.86
N VAL A 275 -0.80 -28.04 -6.77
CA VAL A 275 0.64 -28.33 -6.75
C VAL A 275 0.86 -29.81 -6.96
N ALA A 276 1.80 -30.17 -7.85
CA ALA A 276 2.11 -31.58 -8.18
C ALA A 276 2.82 -32.28 -7.01
N ASP A 277 2.60 -33.59 -6.90
CA ASP A 277 3.29 -34.43 -5.93
C ASP A 277 4.82 -34.36 -6.10
N GLY A 278 5.53 -34.42 -4.97
CA GLY A 278 6.99 -34.29 -4.94
C GLY A 278 7.48 -32.84 -5.09
N THR A 279 6.59 -31.86 -5.28
CA THR A 279 7.00 -30.45 -5.36
C THR A 279 7.33 -29.90 -3.98
N ALA A 280 8.50 -29.28 -3.87
CA ALA A 280 8.88 -28.52 -2.68
C ALA A 280 8.00 -27.26 -2.54
N VAL A 281 7.46 -27.03 -1.35
CA VAL A 281 6.61 -25.88 -1.05
C VAL A 281 7.06 -25.17 0.21
N GLU A 282 6.72 -23.90 0.28
CA GLU A 282 6.86 -23.07 1.46
C GLU A 282 5.47 -22.75 2.02
N ILE A 283 5.25 -23.09 3.29
CA ILE A 283 4.06 -22.70 4.05
C ILE A 283 4.41 -21.43 4.79
N VAL A 284 3.77 -20.33 4.38
CA VAL A 284 4.06 -18.98 4.86
C VAL A 284 2.92 -18.51 5.73
N PHE A 285 3.24 -17.99 6.91
CA PHE A 285 2.27 -17.42 7.83
C PHE A 285 2.85 -16.26 8.64
N ARG A 286 1.97 -15.36 9.08
CA ARG A 286 2.38 -14.18 9.84
C ARG A 286 2.55 -14.51 11.32
N PRO A 287 3.44 -13.79 12.06
CA PRO A 287 3.71 -14.01 13.47
C PRO A 287 2.46 -14.03 14.37
N GLN A 288 1.46 -13.21 14.09
CA GLN A 288 0.20 -13.17 14.86
C GLN A 288 -0.70 -14.41 14.68
N HIS A 289 -0.37 -15.29 13.74
CA HIS A 289 -1.09 -16.55 13.50
C HIS A 289 -0.45 -17.75 14.18
N LEU A 290 0.70 -17.55 14.82
CA LEU A 290 1.32 -18.52 15.70
C LEU A 290 0.72 -18.38 17.11
N ARG A 291 0.09 -19.44 17.61
CA ARG A 291 -0.45 -19.51 18.97
C ARG A 291 0.56 -20.17 19.89
N ILE A 292 0.60 -19.69 21.12
CA ILE A 292 1.51 -20.15 22.15
C ILE A 292 0.68 -20.77 23.28
N ASP A 293 1.05 -21.95 23.74
CA ASP A 293 0.53 -22.59 24.93
C ASP A 293 1.68 -22.98 25.88
N PHE A 294 1.37 -23.05 27.17
CA PHE A 294 2.32 -23.44 28.20
C PHE A 294 2.53 -24.94 28.20
N ASP A 295 3.75 -25.38 28.52
CA ASP A 295 4.03 -26.78 28.75
C ASP A 295 3.35 -27.26 30.06
N ARG A 296 2.58 -28.34 29.98
CA ARG A 296 1.83 -28.93 31.09
C ARG A 296 2.40 -30.31 31.40
N GLY A 297 3.62 -30.31 31.91
CA GLY A 297 4.29 -31.57 32.27
C GLY A 297 4.69 -32.42 31.06
N GLY A 298 5.17 -31.77 30.00
CA GLY A 298 5.58 -32.42 28.75
C GLY A 298 4.46 -32.68 27.76
N GLN A 299 3.23 -32.20 28.04
CA GLN A 299 2.10 -32.39 27.16
C GLN A 299 1.68 -31.02 26.56
N GLY A 300 1.52 -30.99 25.24
CA GLY A 300 0.96 -29.86 24.49
C GLY A 300 -0.56 -29.91 24.38
N PRO A 301 -1.18 -28.86 23.83
CA PRO A 301 -2.62 -28.86 23.55
C PRO A 301 -2.99 -29.94 22.54
N LEU A 302 -4.19 -30.49 22.68
CA LEU A 302 -4.72 -31.45 21.71
C LEU A 302 -4.91 -30.80 20.34
N PRO A 303 -4.66 -31.52 19.24
CA PRO A 303 -4.88 -31.03 17.90
C PRO A 303 -6.33 -30.59 17.67
N THR A 304 -6.52 -29.47 16.99
CA THR A 304 -7.84 -29.03 16.55
C THR A 304 -7.86 -28.87 15.01
N PRO A 305 -9.05 -28.92 14.39
CA PRO A 305 -9.15 -28.71 12.94
C PRO A 305 -8.61 -27.33 12.49
N SER A 306 -8.72 -26.31 13.32
CA SER A 306 -8.29 -24.95 13.02
C SER A 306 -6.80 -24.70 13.28
N ASP A 307 -6.24 -25.32 14.33
CA ASP A 307 -4.90 -25.00 14.82
C ASP A 307 -3.86 -26.11 14.58
N GLY A 308 -4.29 -27.24 14.03
CA GLY A 308 -3.39 -28.35 13.69
C GLY A 308 -2.77 -29.06 14.89
N VAL A 309 -1.57 -29.59 14.71
CA VAL A 309 -0.78 -30.28 15.72
C VAL A 309 0.12 -29.27 16.44
N ALA A 310 0.27 -29.42 17.74
CA ALA A 310 1.19 -28.60 18.52
C ALA A 310 2.63 -29.11 18.35
N ALA A 311 3.56 -28.21 18.13
CA ALA A 311 4.98 -28.48 18.07
C ALA A 311 5.69 -27.85 19.27
N ARG A 312 6.65 -28.58 19.85
CA ARG A 312 7.43 -28.15 21.01
C ARG A 312 8.53 -27.18 20.56
N ALA A 313 8.73 -26.13 21.36
CA ALA A 313 9.74 -25.11 21.10
C ALA A 313 10.29 -24.53 22.38
N VAL A 314 11.44 -23.89 22.29
CA VAL A 314 12.10 -23.22 23.41
C VAL A 314 12.19 -21.74 23.12
N VAL A 315 11.85 -20.90 24.10
CA VAL A 315 11.97 -19.45 24.01
C VAL A 315 13.44 -19.07 23.82
N GLU A 316 13.75 -18.42 22.74
CA GLU A 316 15.07 -17.88 22.46
C GLU A 316 15.20 -16.43 22.89
N ARG A 317 14.18 -15.63 22.61
CA ARG A 317 14.13 -14.21 22.95
C ARG A 317 12.70 -13.71 23.05
N ALA A 318 12.43 -12.80 23.97
CA ALA A 318 11.18 -12.06 24.08
C ALA A 318 11.46 -10.55 24.17
N ARG A 319 10.66 -9.73 23.50
CA ARG A 319 10.79 -8.27 23.46
C ARG A 319 9.41 -7.63 23.52
N PHE A 320 9.27 -6.61 24.35
CA PHE A 320 8.08 -5.78 24.36
C PHE A 320 8.23 -4.61 23.38
N LEU A 321 7.25 -4.45 22.49
CA LEU A 321 7.24 -3.42 21.44
C LEU A 321 6.25 -2.28 21.72
N GLY A 322 5.72 -2.18 22.94
CA GLY A 322 4.75 -1.17 23.35
C GLY A 322 3.33 -1.71 23.42
N SER A 323 2.69 -1.95 22.30
CA SER A 323 1.32 -2.53 22.24
C SER A 323 1.30 -4.06 22.22
N GLU A 324 2.41 -4.68 21.88
CA GLU A 324 2.54 -6.13 21.68
C GLU A 324 3.91 -6.64 22.11
N SER A 325 4.04 -7.94 22.23
CA SER A 325 5.31 -8.63 22.50
C SER A 325 5.68 -9.51 21.32
N LEU A 326 6.93 -9.40 20.86
CA LEU A 326 7.53 -10.28 19.86
C LEU A 326 8.36 -11.35 20.59
N VAL A 327 8.02 -12.63 20.35
CA VAL A 327 8.74 -13.77 20.94
C VAL A 327 9.31 -14.64 19.82
N GLU A 328 10.58 -14.95 19.93
CA GLU A 328 11.33 -15.85 19.04
C GLU A 328 11.46 -17.21 19.69
N PHE A 329 11.09 -18.26 18.98
CA PHE A 329 11.09 -19.64 19.44
C PHE A 329 12.00 -20.49 18.57
N ARG A 330 12.89 -21.27 19.19
CA ARG A 330 13.64 -22.31 18.52
C ARG A 330 12.83 -23.60 18.55
N MET A 331 12.56 -24.16 17.39
CA MET A 331 11.78 -25.38 17.24
C MET A 331 12.62 -26.60 17.58
N ASP A 332 12.05 -27.56 18.30
CA ASP A 332 12.76 -28.81 18.70
C ASP A 332 12.95 -29.75 17.50
N PHE A 333 12.09 -29.69 16.49
CA PHE A 333 12.10 -30.66 15.38
C PHE A 333 13.19 -30.41 14.32
N ASP A 334 13.60 -29.15 14.10
CA ASP A 334 14.60 -28.81 13.07
C ASP A 334 15.54 -27.68 13.49
N GLY A 335 15.37 -27.11 14.68
CA GLY A 335 16.16 -25.98 15.18
C GLY A 335 15.85 -24.62 14.50
N SER A 336 14.85 -24.55 13.62
CA SER A 336 14.43 -23.30 13.00
C SER A 336 13.89 -22.32 14.04
N VAL A 337 13.96 -21.04 13.72
CA VAL A 337 13.43 -19.96 14.58
C VAL A 337 12.13 -19.43 13.99
N LEU A 338 11.05 -19.53 14.75
CA LEU A 338 9.75 -18.95 14.44
C LEU A 338 9.48 -17.76 15.34
N LYS A 339 8.79 -16.77 14.80
CA LYS A 339 8.38 -15.55 15.52
C LYS A 339 6.88 -15.59 15.82
N ALA A 340 6.51 -15.19 17.02
CA ALA A 340 5.11 -14.94 17.37
C ALA A 340 4.93 -13.51 17.87
N THR A 341 3.86 -12.86 17.44
CA THR A 341 3.42 -11.57 17.96
C THR A 341 2.19 -11.80 18.84
N VAL A 342 2.28 -11.36 20.10
CA VAL A 342 1.23 -11.52 21.11
C VAL A 342 0.79 -10.16 21.60
N PRO A 343 -0.52 -9.85 21.59
CA PRO A 343 -1.04 -8.62 22.18
C PRO A 343 -0.65 -8.49 23.67
N ASN A 344 -0.42 -7.25 24.11
CA ASN A 344 -0.01 -6.94 25.48
C ASN A 344 1.39 -7.47 25.87
N VAL A 345 1.67 -7.44 27.18
CA VAL A 345 2.95 -7.86 27.74
C VAL A 345 2.98 -9.39 27.89
N PHE A 346 3.86 -10.02 27.12
CA PHE A 346 4.15 -11.43 27.22
C PHE A 346 5.66 -11.64 27.04
N LEU A 347 6.39 -11.78 28.14
CA LEU A 347 7.84 -11.84 28.18
C LEU A 347 8.32 -13.11 28.88
N PRO A 348 8.13 -14.30 28.29
CA PRO A 348 8.61 -15.54 28.85
C PRO A 348 10.14 -15.55 28.94
N GLU A 349 10.67 -16.21 29.97
CA GLU A 349 12.11 -16.35 30.17
C GLU A 349 12.76 -17.18 29.06
N LYS A 350 13.99 -16.82 28.68
CA LYS A 350 14.79 -17.59 27.74
C LYS A 350 15.01 -19.02 28.27
N GLY A 351 14.88 -20.01 27.38
CA GLY A 351 14.99 -21.41 27.71
C GLY A 351 13.70 -22.08 28.18
N ARG A 352 12.62 -21.30 28.39
CA ARG A 352 11.31 -21.83 28.74
C ARG A 352 10.72 -22.65 27.60
N VAL A 353 10.26 -23.85 27.93
CA VAL A 353 9.58 -24.75 26.99
C VAL A 353 8.14 -24.28 26.78
N MET A 354 7.71 -24.22 25.53
CA MET A 354 6.38 -23.82 25.09
C MET A 354 5.90 -24.77 24.00
N TRP A 355 4.60 -24.79 23.77
CA TRP A 355 3.95 -25.49 22.68
C TRP A 355 3.37 -24.45 21.70
N LEU A 356 3.62 -24.64 20.42
CA LEU A 356 3.18 -23.74 19.37
C LEU A 356 2.20 -24.45 18.44
N THR A 357 1.14 -23.74 18.04
CA THR A 357 0.20 -24.18 17.00
C THR A 357 0.03 -23.10 15.95
N VAL A 358 -0.29 -23.48 14.73
CA VAL A 358 -0.45 -22.55 13.61
C VAL A 358 -1.89 -22.57 13.12
N ARG A 359 -2.51 -21.39 12.98
CA ARG A 359 -3.86 -21.27 12.39
C ARG A 359 -3.84 -21.63 10.91
N ARG A 360 -4.29 -22.84 10.56
CA ARG A 360 -4.23 -23.40 9.21
C ARG A 360 -4.93 -22.52 8.15
N ASN A 361 -6.06 -21.94 8.50
CA ASN A 361 -6.82 -21.07 7.59
C ASN A 361 -6.20 -19.67 7.38
N ARG A 362 -5.03 -19.43 7.96
CA ARG A 362 -4.26 -18.18 7.83
C ARG A 362 -2.85 -18.42 7.28
N CYS A 363 -2.63 -19.60 6.73
CA CYS A 363 -1.39 -19.97 6.07
C CYS A 363 -1.56 -19.89 4.55
N PHE A 364 -0.46 -19.58 3.88
CA PHE A 364 -0.37 -19.57 2.43
C PHE A 364 0.63 -20.66 2.02
N VAL A 365 0.35 -21.39 0.97
CA VAL A 365 1.24 -22.41 0.44
C VAL A 365 1.69 -21.98 -0.94
N PHE A 366 2.99 -21.81 -1.12
CA PHE A 366 3.59 -21.42 -2.39
C PHE A 366 4.62 -22.48 -2.83
N PRO A 367 4.81 -22.72 -4.14
CA PRO A 367 5.97 -23.46 -4.65
C PRO A 367 7.27 -22.79 -4.18
N ALA A 368 8.29 -23.62 -3.79
CA ALA A 368 9.57 -23.15 -3.27
C ALA A 368 10.49 -22.55 -4.34
#